data_eb6c654fe116cbe4e5973febccaae777
#
_entry.id   eb6c654fe116cbe4e5973febccaae777
#
_cell.length_a   1.000
_cell.length_b   1.000
_cell.length_c   1.000
_cell.angle_alpha   90.00
_cell.angle_beta   90.00
_cell.angle_gamma   90.00
#
_symmetry.space_group_name_H-M   'P 1'
#
loop_
_entity.id
_entity.type
_entity.pdbx_description
1 polymer ?
#
loop_
_entity_poly.entity_id
_entity_poly.type
_entity_poly.pdbx_seq_one_letter_code
_entity_poly.pdbx_strand_id
1 'polypeptide(L)'
;MSNAEKITKETQTKIQGPGGLWETTNEDVLGENLVVFKNRHRSISEMLKANTAQWLDRECLVLGDNRISYEELQSRVESTAYRFQSTYGINQGDRVAILAANCPEWVISFYAATQIGAIVSALNGWWTETEIRHAIELTDPSVIVGDTRRLARAGSLLKNFPVIDINDSPDFFEPSEEEPSETVIDEDDPALILFTSGTTGKSKGALLSHRSLIGFVDGTVHNGYEKKLIALKLLDIDPSTLPSTQDIVLATSPLFHISGLPAGVLMNMANGAKIIFRSGRFDPADVLRLIEKEQITNWTAIGDMGPRVMAHSDFASRDTSSLTRVSSGGAHLSENMQRLISEHFPQAAGAIGQGYGSSESCGVITSIGGQDFKNHPSSAGRACLGYKIEIRDAENNLLPDGEEGEIHVKSAYSMLKYWGNPEATTETLKSGRWLAMGDIGKMVDGMLYINSRARDMIIKSGENIYPVEIEHRLESHPDIHEVAILGVDHIQKGQEVKAIVVLAPGGTFNPQAFTEWCRETLAEYKVPDHWEHRIEPLPRTASGKVIKGGLTGDREVSDYED
;
A
#
# COMPACT_ATOMS: atom_id res chain seq x y z
N MET A 1 -35.06 0.31 -7.34
CA MET A 1 -33.99 -0.25 -6.47
C MET A 1 -34.01 -1.77 -6.60
N SER A 2 -32.94 -2.36 -7.03
CA SER A 2 -32.78 -3.82 -7.10
C SER A 2 -32.74 -4.43 -5.67
N ASN A 3 -32.92 -5.76 -5.57
CA ASN A 3 -32.80 -6.44 -4.27
C ASN A 3 -31.40 -6.24 -3.64
N ALA A 4 -30.35 -6.25 -4.47
CA ALA A 4 -28.99 -6.00 -4.02
C ALA A 4 -28.80 -4.58 -3.46
N GLU A 5 -29.30 -3.54 -4.13
CA GLU A 5 -29.25 -2.15 -3.63
C GLU A 5 -30.01 -2.00 -2.30
N LYS A 6 -31.16 -2.66 -2.15
CA LYS A 6 -31.90 -2.66 -0.89
C LYS A 6 -31.11 -3.27 0.25
N ILE A 7 -30.55 -4.47 0.04
CA ILE A 7 -29.71 -5.18 1.02
C ILE A 7 -28.48 -4.35 1.40
N THR A 8 -27.83 -3.73 0.40
CA THR A 8 -26.68 -2.85 0.64
C THR A 8 -27.06 -1.69 1.57
N LYS A 9 -28.11 -0.94 1.22
CA LYS A 9 -28.58 0.20 2.01
C LYS A 9 -28.97 -0.18 3.43
N GLU A 10 -29.72 -1.27 3.59
CA GLU A 10 -30.11 -1.79 4.91
C GLU A 10 -28.89 -2.20 5.74
N THR A 11 -27.91 -2.84 5.13
CA THR A 11 -26.67 -3.25 5.81
C THR A 11 -25.87 -2.03 6.25
N GLN A 12 -25.65 -1.08 5.36
CA GLN A 12 -24.96 0.18 5.67
C GLN A 12 -25.66 0.93 6.81
N THR A 13 -26.98 1.11 6.74
CA THR A 13 -27.76 1.76 7.79
C THR A 13 -27.58 1.07 9.15
N LYS A 14 -27.55 -0.27 9.17
CA LYS A 14 -27.38 -1.04 10.39
C LYS A 14 -25.99 -0.91 11.01
N ILE A 15 -24.92 -0.96 10.19
CA ILE A 15 -23.55 -0.99 10.71
C ILE A 15 -22.95 0.40 10.91
N GLN A 16 -23.40 1.41 10.17
CA GLN A 16 -22.88 2.79 10.20
C GLN A 16 -23.80 3.77 10.95
N GLY A 17 -25.07 3.41 11.16
CA GLY A 17 -26.05 4.23 11.87
C GLY A 17 -25.84 4.25 13.38
N PRO A 18 -26.68 4.99 14.13
CA PRO A 18 -26.59 5.11 15.58
C PRO A 18 -26.58 3.74 16.28
N GLY A 19 -25.58 3.51 17.14
CA GLY A 19 -25.36 2.23 17.83
C GLY A 19 -24.78 1.12 16.96
N GLY A 20 -24.49 1.37 15.69
CA GLY A 20 -23.78 0.42 14.83
C GLY A 20 -22.31 0.31 15.17
N LEU A 21 -21.70 -0.86 14.83
CA LEU A 21 -20.28 -1.11 15.09
C LEU A 21 -19.37 -0.04 14.46
N TRP A 22 -19.77 0.50 13.30
CA TRP A 22 -19.04 1.47 12.51
C TRP A 22 -19.77 2.83 12.46
N GLU A 23 -20.43 3.19 13.56
CA GLU A 23 -21.05 4.51 13.69
C GLU A 23 -20.02 5.61 13.47
N THR A 24 -20.37 6.60 12.64
CA THR A 24 -19.52 7.76 12.37
C THR A 24 -20.05 9.01 13.06
N THR A 25 -19.16 9.94 13.32
CA THR A 25 -19.48 11.27 13.86
C THR A 25 -18.63 12.32 13.16
N ASN A 26 -19.03 13.59 13.30
CA ASN A 26 -18.20 14.71 12.90
C ASN A 26 -17.45 15.25 14.12
N GLU A 27 -16.15 15.42 13.98
CA GLU A 27 -15.28 16.02 15.00
C GLU A 27 -14.41 17.12 14.39
N ASP A 28 -13.96 18.06 15.21
CA ASP A 28 -12.90 18.98 14.83
C ASP A 28 -11.58 18.19 14.79
N VAL A 29 -10.99 18.10 13.61
CA VAL A 29 -9.69 17.45 13.38
C VAL A 29 -8.76 18.48 12.75
N LEU A 30 -7.82 18.98 13.54
CA LEU A 30 -6.82 19.96 13.10
C LEU A 30 -7.46 21.21 12.47
N GLY A 31 -8.58 21.70 13.05
CA GLY A 31 -9.31 22.87 12.64
C GLY A 31 -10.36 22.67 11.54
N GLU A 32 -10.62 21.42 11.15
CA GLU A 32 -11.61 21.06 10.14
C GLU A 32 -12.66 20.09 10.68
N ASN A 33 -13.93 20.33 10.37
CA ASN A 33 -15.02 19.42 10.76
C ASN A 33 -15.03 18.20 9.82
N LEU A 34 -14.55 17.04 10.30
CA LEU A 34 -14.33 15.84 9.50
C LEU A 34 -15.05 14.61 10.07
N VAL A 35 -15.42 13.69 9.18
CA VAL A 35 -16.04 12.42 9.54
C VAL A 35 -14.99 11.48 10.11
N VAL A 36 -15.29 10.89 11.27
CA VAL A 36 -14.46 9.89 11.94
C VAL A 36 -15.32 8.74 12.47
N PHE A 37 -14.71 7.57 12.68
CA PHE A 37 -15.36 6.47 13.40
C PHE A 37 -15.53 6.86 14.89
N LYS A 38 -16.74 6.72 15.40
CA LYS A 38 -17.06 7.11 16.79
C LYS A 38 -16.39 6.19 17.81
N ASN A 39 -16.42 4.89 17.53
CA ASN A 39 -15.92 3.83 18.42
C ASN A 39 -14.55 3.33 17.95
N ARG A 40 -13.56 4.25 17.83
CA ARG A 40 -12.19 3.93 17.42
C ARG A 40 -11.24 3.91 18.61
N HIS A 41 -10.15 3.19 18.49
CA HIS A 41 -9.00 3.36 19.38
C HIS A 41 -8.37 4.74 19.19
N ARG A 42 -7.70 5.28 20.22
CA ARG A 42 -7.09 6.61 20.18
C ARG A 42 -5.58 6.55 19.92
N SER A 43 -4.95 5.38 20.15
CA SER A 43 -3.53 5.17 19.86
C SER A 43 -3.27 3.77 19.32
N ILE A 44 -2.15 3.62 18.63
CA ILE A 44 -1.68 2.32 18.11
C ILE A 44 -1.43 1.32 19.26
N SER A 45 -0.95 1.78 20.41
CA SER A 45 -0.75 0.93 21.58
C SER A 45 -2.07 0.47 22.19
N GLU A 46 -3.11 1.34 22.23
CA GLU A 46 -4.45 0.95 22.67
C GLU A 46 -5.04 -0.14 21.75
N MET A 47 -4.88 0.01 20.42
CA MET A 47 -5.31 -1.00 19.46
C MET A 47 -4.59 -2.34 19.67
N LEU A 48 -3.26 -2.33 19.91
CA LEU A 48 -2.51 -3.56 20.18
C LEU A 48 -2.99 -4.24 21.46
N LYS A 49 -3.20 -3.49 22.56
CA LYS A 49 -3.73 -4.02 23.82
C LYS A 49 -5.11 -4.66 23.64
N ALA A 50 -5.99 -4.02 22.87
CA ALA A 50 -7.31 -4.57 22.56
C ALA A 50 -7.22 -5.87 21.74
N ASN A 51 -6.33 -5.92 20.75
CA ASN A 51 -6.08 -7.12 19.95
C ASN A 51 -5.53 -8.26 20.81
N THR A 52 -4.57 -7.96 21.69
CA THR A 52 -4.00 -8.95 22.61
C THR A 52 -5.07 -9.50 23.55
N ALA A 53 -5.89 -8.65 24.14
CA ALA A 53 -6.97 -9.09 25.03
C ALA A 53 -7.98 -10.01 24.33
N GLN A 54 -8.21 -9.81 23.02
CA GLN A 54 -9.16 -10.61 22.25
C GLN A 54 -8.58 -11.94 21.75
N TRP A 55 -7.26 -12.00 21.43
CA TRP A 55 -6.65 -13.16 20.75
C TRP A 55 -5.37 -13.69 21.42
N LEU A 56 -5.29 -13.58 22.73
CA LEU A 56 -4.13 -13.82 23.58
C LEU A 56 -3.20 -14.95 23.10
N ASP A 57 -3.74 -16.18 22.96
CA ASP A 57 -2.99 -17.40 22.64
C ASP A 57 -2.75 -17.62 21.13
N ARG A 58 -3.30 -16.74 20.25
CA ARG A 58 -3.13 -16.93 18.81
C ARG A 58 -1.73 -16.49 18.37
N GLU A 59 -1.13 -17.28 17.48
CA GLU A 59 0.07 -16.82 16.78
C GLU A 59 -0.24 -15.57 15.97
N CYS A 60 0.63 -14.57 16.05
CA CYS A 60 0.47 -13.31 15.28
C CYS A 60 1.62 -13.03 14.32
N LEU A 61 2.87 -13.29 14.69
CA LEU A 61 4.05 -13.05 13.84
C LEU A 61 4.87 -14.34 13.73
N VAL A 62 5.25 -14.70 12.49
CA VAL A 62 6.02 -15.90 12.23
C VAL A 62 7.12 -15.61 11.22
N LEU A 63 8.36 -15.98 11.55
CA LEU A 63 9.50 -15.99 10.64
C LEU A 63 10.31 -17.27 10.85
N GLY A 64 10.25 -18.19 9.90
CA GLY A 64 10.87 -19.50 10.04
C GLY A 64 10.29 -20.30 11.20
N ASP A 65 11.12 -20.59 12.22
CA ASP A 65 10.72 -21.31 13.43
C ASP A 65 10.41 -20.34 14.60
N ASN A 66 10.68 -19.04 14.45
CA ASN A 66 10.30 -18.01 15.41
C ASN A 66 8.81 -17.71 15.26
N ARG A 67 8.02 -18.06 16.29
CA ARG A 67 6.56 -17.96 16.32
C ARG A 67 6.14 -17.21 17.58
N ILE A 68 5.53 -16.04 17.39
CA ILE A 68 5.17 -15.10 18.46
C ILE A 68 3.64 -15.04 18.55
N SER A 69 3.08 -15.24 19.75
CA SER A 69 1.65 -15.02 20.04
C SER A 69 1.33 -13.53 20.24
N TYR A 70 0.04 -13.18 20.29
CA TYR A 70 -0.37 -11.81 20.61
C TYR A 70 0.08 -11.40 22.03
N GLU A 71 0.00 -12.32 23.02
CA GLU A 71 0.47 -12.07 24.38
C GLU A 71 1.98 -11.81 24.42
N GLU A 72 2.75 -12.69 23.76
CA GLU A 72 4.20 -12.55 23.70
C GLU A 72 4.62 -11.28 22.96
N LEU A 73 3.92 -10.92 21.88
CA LEU A 73 4.16 -9.66 21.18
C LEU A 73 3.97 -8.45 22.10
N GLN A 74 2.87 -8.43 22.87
CA GLN A 74 2.61 -7.34 23.82
C GLN A 74 3.74 -7.21 24.84
N SER A 75 4.18 -8.32 25.43
CA SER A 75 5.28 -8.35 26.41
C SER A 75 6.61 -7.91 25.81
N ARG A 76 6.95 -8.35 24.59
CA ARG A 76 8.14 -7.92 23.86
C ARG A 76 8.11 -6.42 23.54
N VAL A 77 6.94 -5.90 23.15
CA VAL A 77 6.72 -4.48 22.86
C VAL A 77 6.95 -3.62 24.12
N GLU A 78 6.36 -4.01 25.27
CA GLU A 78 6.51 -3.28 26.55
C GLU A 78 7.95 -3.27 27.00
N SER A 79 8.62 -4.42 26.96
CA SER A 79 10.05 -4.54 27.32
C SER A 79 10.97 -3.73 26.39
N THR A 80 10.69 -3.74 25.09
CA THR A 80 11.45 -2.96 24.11
C THR A 80 11.22 -1.45 24.30
N ALA A 81 9.98 -1.04 24.61
CA ALA A 81 9.65 0.36 24.90
C ALA A 81 10.36 0.86 26.16
N TYR A 82 10.42 0.05 27.22
CA TYR A 82 11.20 0.34 28.42
C TYR A 82 12.70 0.53 28.08
N ARG A 83 13.28 -0.37 27.27
CA ARG A 83 14.71 -0.27 26.88
C ARG A 83 14.97 0.94 25.99
N PHE A 84 14.04 1.36 25.15
CA PHE A 84 14.15 2.62 24.42
C PHE A 84 14.23 3.81 25.37
N GLN A 85 13.39 3.86 26.41
CA GLN A 85 13.44 4.94 27.40
C GLN A 85 14.68 4.85 28.31
N SER A 86 14.94 3.70 28.91
CA SER A 86 15.96 3.55 29.95
C SER A 86 17.40 3.53 29.43
N THR A 87 17.63 2.92 28.24
CA THR A 87 18.97 2.76 27.67
C THR A 87 19.34 3.89 26.71
N TYR A 88 18.37 4.33 25.90
CA TYR A 88 18.61 5.32 24.84
C TYR A 88 17.99 6.69 25.13
N GLY A 89 17.24 6.83 26.23
CA GLY A 89 16.62 8.09 26.62
C GLY A 89 15.56 8.60 25.65
N ILE A 90 14.89 7.69 24.92
CA ILE A 90 13.86 8.04 23.93
C ILE A 90 12.63 8.58 24.66
N ASN A 91 12.16 9.74 24.23
CA ASN A 91 10.97 10.43 24.73
C ASN A 91 9.94 10.65 23.64
N GLN A 92 8.77 11.13 24.03
CA GLN A 92 7.72 11.54 23.10
C GLN A 92 8.25 12.60 22.11
N GLY A 93 7.99 12.37 20.82
CA GLY A 93 8.46 13.23 19.72
C GLY A 93 9.86 12.92 19.19
N ASP A 94 10.64 12.06 19.86
CA ASP A 94 11.91 11.58 19.32
C ASP A 94 11.69 10.64 18.13
N ARG A 95 12.70 10.47 17.27
CA ARG A 95 12.61 9.59 16.10
C ARG A 95 13.42 8.33 16.33
N VAL A 96 12.75 7.20 16.07
CA VAL A 96 13.35 5.87 15.99
C VAL A 96 13.39 5.48 14.51
N ALA A 97 14.58 5.43 13.91
CA ALA A 97 14.70 4.98 12.53
C ALA A 97 14.79 3.46 12.47
N ILE A 98 14.06 2.83 11.52
CA ILE A 98 14.12 1.39 11.31
C ILE A 98 14.63 1.11 9.89
N LEU A 99 15.78 0.42 9.79
CA LEU A 99 16.48 0.05 8.56
C LEU A 99 16.68 -1.47 8.52
N ALA A 100 15.61 -2.22 8.34
CA ALA A 100 15.63 -3.68 8.39
C ALA A 100 14.75 -4.34 7.32
N ALA A 101 14.99 -5.63 7.07
CA ALA A 101 14.07 -6.49 6.34
C ALA A 101 12.77 -6.68 7.12
N ASN A 102 11.75 -7.24 6.44
CA ASN A 102 10.54 -7.67 7.12
C ASN A 102 10.88 -8.76 8.16
N CYS A 103 10.65 -8.47 9.43
CA CYS A 103 10.87 -9.39 10.54
C CYS A 103 9.99 -9.00 11.74
N PRO A 104 9.79 -9.88 12.72
CA PRO A 104 9.06 -9.56 13.94
C PRO A 104 9.63 -8.37 14.71
N GLU A 105 10.96 -8.25 14.79
CA GLU A 105 11.66 -7.18 15.51
C GLU A 105 11.38 -5.79 14.91
N TRP A 106 11.13 -5.71 13.60
CA TRP A 106 10.66 -4.49 12.94
C TRP A 106 9.30 -4.05 13.51
N VAL A 107 8.36 -4.99 13.62
CA VAL A 107 7.00 -4.76 14.13
C VAL A 107 7.03 -4.43 15.63
N ILE A 108 7.85 -5.14 16.41
CA ILE A 108 8.07 -4.87 17.84
C ILE A 108 8.61 -3.46 18.03
N SER A 109 9.63 -3.06 17.24
CA SER A 109 10.22 -1.71 17.30
C SER A 109 9.20 -0.62 16.98
N PHE A 110 8.33 -0.84 15.99
CA PHE A 110 7.27 0.10 15.63
C PHE A 110 6.29 0.31 16.78
N TYR A 111 5.75 -0.78 17.34
CA TYR A 111 4.81 -0.68 18.45
C TYR A 111 5.47 -0.10 19.71
N ALA A 112 6.70 -0.51 20.02
CA ALA A 112 7.44 -0.02 21.18
C ALA A 112 7.71 1.49 21.11
N ALA A 113 8.16 1.98 19.96
CA ALA A 113 8.39 3.41 19.73
C ALA A 113 7.09 4.21 19.82
N THR A 114 6.03 3.76 19.15
CA THR A 114 4.73 4.45 19.16
C THR A 114 4.04 4.39 20.52
N GLN A 115 4.30 3.38 21.35
CA GLN A 115 3.77 3.27 22.72
C GLN A 115 4.31 4.36 23.65
N ILE A 116 5.52 4.81 23.44
CA ILE A 116 6.15 5.91 24.22
C ILE A 116 6.07 7.26 23.52
N GLY A 117 5.25 7.38 22.48
CA GLY A 117 5.03 8.62 21.71
C GLY A 117 6.19 9.00 20.81
N ALA A 118 7.16 8.11 20.56
CA ALA A 118 8.22 8.34 19.59
C ALA A 118 7.71 8.10 18.16
N ILE A 119 8.34 8.76 17.20
CA ILE A 119 7.98 8.76 15.78
C ILE A 119 8.87 7.76 15.05
N VAL A 120 8.28 6.75 14.41
CA VAL A 120 9.05 5.81 13.61
C VAL A 120 9.41 6.41 12.26
N SER A 121 10.69 6.45 11.91
CA SER A 121 11.20 6.75 10.58
C SER A 121 11.48 5.46 9.83
N ALA A 122 10.59 5.06 8.92
CA ALA A 122 10.65 3.80 8.21
C ALA A 122 11.56 3.93 6.97
N LEU A 123 12.83 3.55 7.12
CA LEU A 123 13.82 3.67 6.06
C LEU A 123 13.69 2.53 5.04
N ASN A 124 13.79 2.87 3.76
CA ASN A 124 13.77 1.85 2.70
C ASN A 124 15.06 1.01 2.75
N GLY A 125 14.91 -0.27 3.03
CA GLY A 125 15.99 -1.23 3.14
C GLY A 125 16.75 -1.52 1.83
N TRP A 126 16.33 -0.95 0.71
CA TRP A 126 16.96 -1.11 -0.60
C TRP A 126 17.72 0.16 -1.05
N TRP A 127 17.67 1.22 -0.29
CA TRP A 127 18.36 2.47 -0.58
C TRP A 127 19.89 2.31 -0.59
N THR A 128 20.52 3.14 -1.41
CA THR A 128 21.94 3.39 -1.41
C THR A 128 22.38 4.18 -0.15
N GLU A 129 23.68 4.22 0.14
CA GLU A 129 24.21 5.02 1.25
C GLU A 129 23.75 6.48 1.17
N THR A 130 23.74 7.07 -0.03
CA THR A 130 23.33 8.47 -0.25
C THR A 130 21.88 8.72 0.10
N GLU A 131 20.98 7.81 -0.25
CA GLU A 131 19.55 7.92 0.06
C GLU A 131 19.28 7.69 1.54
N ILE A 132 19.95 6.71 2.17
CA ILE A 132 19.89 6.47 3.62
C ILE A 132 20.39 7.72 4.36
N ARG A 133 21.49 8.30 3.93
CA ARG A 133 22.05 9.55 4.48
C ARG A 133 21.03 10.68 4.44
N HIS A 134 20.40 10.90 3.28
CA HIS A 134 19.37 11.93 3.13
C HIS A 134 18.21 11.75 4.13
N ALA A 135 17.71 10.53 4.29
CA ALA A 135 16.60 10.24 5.19
C ALA A 135 16.98 10.40 6.67
N ILE A 136 18.19 9.96 7.06
CA ILE A 136 18.72 10.13 8.43
C ILE A 136 18.97 11.62 8.74
N GLU A 137 19.59 12.37 7.83
CA GLU A 137 19.80 13.82 8.00
C GLU A 137 18.48 14.59 8.07
N LEU A 138 17.47 14.17 7.30
CA LEU A 138 16.13 14.79 7.32
C LEU A 138 15.39 14.52 8.63
N THR A 139 15.46 13.31 9.17
CA THR A 139 14.67 12.90 10.35
C THR A 139 15.43 13.01 11.65
N ASP A 140 16.76 13.09 11.63
CA ASP A 140 17.64 13.20 12.80
C ASP A 140 17.22 12.23 13.92
N PRO A 141 17.35 10.90 13.72
CA PRO A 141 16.84 9.92 14.67
C PRO A 141 17.71 9.84 15.93
N SER A 142 17.08 9.63 17.08
CA SER A 142 17.77 9.42 18.34
C SER A 142 18.41 8.02 18.44
N VAL A 143 17.86 7.04 17.72
CA VAL A 143 18.39 5.68 17.62
C VAL A 143 18.03 5.08 16.26
N ILE A 144 18.89 4.19 15.76
CA ILE A 144 18.68 3.44 14.52
C ILE A 144 18.62 1.95 14.85
N VAL A 145 17.49 1.32 14.54
CA VAL A 145 17.30 -0.13 14.63
C VAL A 145 17.47 -0.72 13.23
N GLY A 146 18.27 -1.76 13.06
CA GLY A 146 18.44 -2.35 11.74
C GLY A 146 19.02 -3.75 11.76
N ASP A 147 18.99 -4.45 10.63
CA ASP A 147 19.74 -5.69 10.48
C ASP A 147 21.15 -5.43 9.98
N THR A 148 22.09 -6.32 10.32
CA THR A 148 23.53 -6.19 10.03
C THR A 148 23.81 -5.83 8.58
N ARG A 149 23.11 -6.46 7.62
CA ARG A 149 23.32 -6.26 6.18
C ARG A 149 22.95 -4.84 5.74
N ARG A 150 21.81 -4.31 6.24
CA ARG A 150 21.33 -2.98 5.87
C ARG A 150 22.08 -1.88 6.61
N LEU A 151 22.43 -2.12 7.86
CA LEU A 151 23.30 -1.23 8.64
C LEU A 151 24.67 -1.08 7.97
N ALA A 152 25.26 -2.17 7.46
CA ALA A 152 26.53 -2.12 6.74
C ALA A 152 26.45 -1.22 5.49
N ARG A 153 25.28 -1.12 4.83
CA ARG A 153 25.06 -0.25 3.67
C ARG A 153 25.06 1.24 4.04
N ALA A 154 24.61 1.61 5.23
CA ALA A 154 24.66 2.97 5.72
C ALA A 154 26.10 3.44 6.08
N GLY A 155 27.05 2.51 6.19
CA GLY A 155 28.48 2.75 6.26
C GLY A 155 28.92 3.62 7.44
N SER A 156 29.77 4.62 7.15
CA SER A 156 30.35 5.48 8.18
C SER A 156 29.38 6.45 8.85
N LEU A 157 28.21 6.65 8.26
CA LEU A 157 27.16 7.54 8.78
C LEU A 157 26.71 7.12 10.18
N LEU A 158 26.61 5.81 10.42
CA LEU A 158 26.11 5.24 11.67
C LEU A 158 27.01 5.53 12.89
N LYS A 159 28.27 5.93 12.69
CA LYS A 159 29.18 6.27 13.81
C LYS A 159 28.69 7.42 14.69
N ASN A 160 27.77 8.22 14.17
CA ASN A 160 27.25 9.40 14.87
C ASN A 160 25.92 9.12 15.61
N PHE A 161 25.41 7.89 15.55
CA PHE A 161 24.10 7.53 16.10
C PHE A 161 24.22 6.29 16.99
N PRO A 162 23.42 6.16 18.05
CA PRO A 162 23.18 4.89 18.69
C PRO A 162 22.55 3.91 17.70
N VAL A 163 23.05 2.67 17.67
CA VAL A 163 22.57 1.64 16.73
C VAL A 163 22.21 0.38 17.51
N ILE A 164 21.08 -0.22 17.17
CA ILE A 164 20.64 -1.53 17.63
C ILE A 164 20.65 -2.46 16.42
N ASP A 165 21.61 -3.37 16.36
CA ASP A 165 21.63 -4.44 15.36
C ASP A 165 20.77 -5.60 15.84
N ILE A 166 19.69 -5.88 15.11
CA ILE A 166 18.72 -6.95 15.41
C ILE A 166 19.41 -8.30 15.51
N ASN A 167 20.42 -8.56 14.68
CA ASN A 167 21.12 -9.83 14.64
C ASN A 167 22.12 -10.00 15.77
N ASP A 168 22.77 -8.90 16.21
CA ASP A 168 23.77 -8.92 17.27
C ASP A 168 23.18 -8.70 18.66
N SER A 169 21.96 -8.18 18.75
CA SER A 169 21.31 -7.82 20.02
C SER A 169 19.88 -8.41 20.11
N PRO A 170 19.69 -9.73 19.91
CA PRO A 170 18.36 -10.34 19.96
C PRO A 170 17.68 -10.13 21.33
N ASP A 171 18.43 -10.16 22.44
CA ASP A 171 17.94 -9.97 23.79
C ASP A 171 17.27 -8.59 24.00
N PHE A 172 17.55 -7.62 23.14
CA PHE A 172 16.90 -6.31 23.17
C PHE A 172 15.39 -6.39 22.91
N PHE A 173 14.93 -7.42 22.23
CA PHE A 173 13.54 -7.63 21.85
C PHE A 173 12.85 -8.74 22.66
N GLU A 174 13.55 -9.34 23.64
CA GLU A 174 12.99 -10.39 24.47
C GLU A 174 12.16 -9.81 25.63
N PRO A 175 11.13 -10.54 26.11
CA PRO A 175 10.34 -10.12 27.26
C PRO A 175 11.18 -9.89 28.52
N SER A 176 10.77 -8.95 29.36
CA SER A 176 11.30 -8.70 30.69
C SER A 176 10.18 -8.27 31.63
N GLU A 177 10.47 -8.13 32.92
CA GLU A 177 9.49 -7.70 33.92
C GLU A 177 9.33 -6.17 33.98
N GLU A 178 10.21 -5.44 33.27
CA GLU A 178 10.20 -3.98 33.27
C GLU A 178 9.16 -3.44 32.25
N GLU A 179 8.44 -2.42 32.68
CA GLU A 179 7.44 -1.72 31.88
C GLU A 179 7.89 -0.29 31.57
N PRO A 180 7.53 0.27 30.40
CA PRO A 180 7.82 1.66 30.08
C PRO A 180 7.04 2.61 30.97
N SER A 181 7.54 3.82 31.14
CA SER A 181 6.78 4.90 31.77
C SER A 181 5.53 5.21 30.96
N GLU A 182 4.41 5.45 31.65
CA GLU A 182 3.17 5.84 31.00
C GLU A 182 3.34 7.14 30.20
N THR A 183 2.91 7.12 28.95
CA THR A 183 2.93 8.28 28.07
C THR A 183 1.52 8.59 27.58
N VAL A 184 1.08 9.83 27.76
CA VAL A 184 -0.21 10.29 27.23
C VAL A 184 -0.04 10.61 25.76
N ILE A 185 -0.77 9.91 24.91
CA ILE A 185 -0.71 10.04 23.45
C ILE A 185 -2.04 10.59 22.97
N ASP A 186 -2.00 11.72 22.25
CA ASP A 186 -3.13 12.23 21.49
C ASP A 186 -3.23 11.48 20.15
N GLU A 187 -4.45 11.29 19.66
CA GLU A 187 -4.63 10.58 18.39
C GLU A 187 -4.08 11.35 17.18
N ASP A 188 -3.89 12.65 17.28
CA ASP A 188 -3.25 13.48 16.26
C ASP A 188 -1.73 13.62 16.44
N ASP A 189 -1.16 13.00 17.50
CA ASP A 189 0.29 12.91 17.66
C ASP A 189 0.94 12.16 16.49
N PRO A 190 2.12 12.62 16.04
CA PRO A 190 2.91 11.92 15.02
C PRO A 190 3.30 10.51 15.44
N ALA A 191 3.17 9.53 14.55
CA ALA A 191 3.50 8.13 14.81
C ALA A 191 4.50 7.53 13.81
N LEU A 192 4.38 7.91 12.51
CA LEU A 192 5.13 7.24 11.44
C LEU A 192 5.49 8.22 10.32
N ILE A 193 6.75 8.15 9.87
CA ILE A 193 7.23 8.80 8.65
C ILE A 193 7.42 7.72 7.59
N LEU A 194 6.64 7.78 6.51
CA LEU A 194 6.81 6.96 5.32
C LEU A 194 7.43 7.78 4.19
N PHE A 195 8.49 7.27 3.60
CA PHE A 195 9.14 7.97 2.51
C PHE A 195 8.49 7.66 1.17
N THR A 196 8.28 8.72 0.38
CA THR A 196 7.73 8.63 -0.97
C THR A 196 8.74 9.11 -1.99
N SER A 197 8.69 8.56 -3.20
CA SER A 197 9.56 9.00 -4.30
C SER A 197 9.19 10.43 -4.70
N GLY A 198 10.02 11.39 -4.33
CA GLY A 198 9.84 12.79 -4.72
C GLY A 198 9.99 13.02 -6.22
N THR A 199 9.27 14.00 -6.76
CA THR A 199 9.41 14.45 -8.16
C THR A 199 10.78 15.06 -8.45
N THR A 200 11.47 15.57 -7.41
CA THR A 200 12.79 16.21 -7.47
C THR A 200 13.97 15.25 -7.30
N GLY A 201 13.72 13.94 -7.26
CA GLY A 201 14.78 12.92 -7.08
C GLY A 201 15.13 12.59 -5.63
N LYS A 202 14.76 13.44 -4.66
CA LYS A 202 14.92 13.15 -3.23
C LYS A 202 13.61 12.69 -2.63
N SER A 203 13.64 11.65 -1.81
CA SER A 203 12.46 11.14 -1.12
C SER A 203 11.92 12.16 -0.11
N LYS A 204 10.59 12.24 0.01
CA LYS A 204 9.89 13.08 0.99
C LYS A 204 9.30 12.19 2.08
N GLY A 205 9.37 12.62 3.34
CA GLY A 205 8.78 11.88 4.46
C GLY A 205 7.35 12.32 4.75
N ALA A 206 6.35 11.52 4.37
CA ALA A 206 4.95 11.74 4.74
C ALA A 206 4.74 11.38 6.22
N LEU A 207 4.36 12.34 7.04
CA LEU A 207 4.14 12.19 8.48
C LEU A 207 2.70 11.79 8.77
N LEU A 208 2.51 10.61 9.32
CA LEU A 208 1.23 10.04 9.70
C LEU A 208 1.04 10.08 11.20
N SER A 209 -0.17 10.39 11.66
CA SER A 209 -0.56 10.34 13.08
C SER A 209 -1.09 8.96 13.49
N HIS A 210 -1.30 8.77 14.79
CA HIS A 210 -2.05 7.62 15.31
C HIS A 210 -3.45 7.56 14.68
N ARG A 211 -4.16 8.69 14.60
CA ARG A 211 -5.48 8.80 13.92
C ARG A 211 -5.41 8.33 12.47
N SER A 212 -4.38 8.72 11.72
CA SER A 212 -4.23 8.32 10.32
C SER A 212 -4.16 6.81 10.18
N LEU A 213 -3.32 6.16 10.98
CA LEU A 213 -3.10 4.71 10.94
C LEU A 213 -4.33 3.93 11.40
N ILE A 214 -4.95 4.35 12.52
CA ILE A 214 -6.16 3.72 13.06
C ILE A 214 -7.33 3.88 12.08
N GLY A 215 -7.54 5.07 11.55
CA GLY A 215 -8.60 5.33 10.58
C GLY A 215 -8.45 4.54 9.29
N PHE A 216 -7.22 4.33 8.82
CA PHE A 216 -6.94 3.42 7.71
C PHE A 216 -7.32 1.97 8.05
N VAL A 217 -6.91 1.49 9.22
CA VAL A 217 -7.23 0.12 9.69
C VAL A 217 -8.74 -0.04 9.79
N ASP A 218 -9.41 0.84 10.52
CA ASP A 218 -10.86 0.80 10.74
C ASP A 218 -11.64 0.89 9.41
N GLY A 219 -11.25 1.81 8.52
CA GLY A 219 -11.90 1.98 7.22
C GLY A 219 -11.77 0.76 6.32
N THR A 220 -10.60 0.10 6.36
CA THR A 220 -10.35 -1.09 5.55
C THR A 220 -11.06 -2.33 6.12
N VAL A 221 -11.03 -2.51 7.44
CA VAL A 221 -11.76 -3.58 8.14
C VAL A 221 -13.27 -3.41 7.95
N HIS A 222 -13.79 -2.17 8.11
CA HIS A 222 -15.17 -1.84 7.81
C HIS A 222 -15.59 -2.27 6.39
N ASN A 223 -14.81 -1.85 5.38
CA ASN A 223 -15.11 -2.14 3.98
C ASN A 223 -15.15 -3.66 3.69
N GLY A 224 -14.22 -4.43 4.27
CA GLY A 224 -14.22 -5.90 4.18
C GLY A 224 -15.44 -6.53 4.87
N TYR A 225 -15.77 -6.06 6.06
CA TYR A 225 -16.91 -6.52 6.86
C TYR A 225 -18.25 -6.23 6.17
N GLU A 226 -18.43 -5.01 5.66
CA GLU A 226 -19.62 -4.60 4.92
C GLU A 226 -19.85 -5.49 3.69
N LYS A 227 -18.83 -5.66 2.84
CA LYS A 227 -18.90 -6.51 1.65
C LYS A 227 -19.23 -7.96 1.99
N LYS A 228 -18.61 -8.51 3.05
CA LYS A 228 -18.90 -9.86 3.54
C LYS A 228 -20.37 -10.00 3.97
N LEU A 229 -20.87 -9.07 4.77
CA LEU A 229 -22.27 -9.09 5.23
C LEU A 229 -23.27 -9.00 4.08
N ILE A 230 -23.02 -8.12 3.09
CA ILE A 230 -23.88 -7.99 1.91
C ILE A 230 -23.87 -9.30 1.12
N ALA A 231 -22.71 -9.89 0.86
CA ALA A 231 -22.60 -11.16 0.15
C ALA A 231 -23.33 -12.30 0.85
N LEU A 232 -23.18 -12.44 2.17
CA LEU A 232 -23.86 -13.46 2.97
C LEU A 232 -25.38 -13.30 2.92
N LYS A 233 -25.89 -12.06 3.03
CA LYS A 233 -27.33 -11.79 2.92
C LYS A 233 -27.88 -12.09 1.53
N LEU A 234 -27.12 -11.80 0.47
CA LEU A 234 -27.52 -12.13 -0.91
C LEU A 234 -27.61 -13.65 -1.14
N LEU A 235 -26.80 -14.42 -0.42
CA LEU A 235 -26.77 -15.89 -0.45
C LEU A 235 -27.70 -16.55 0.58
N ASP A 236 -28.41 -15.75 1.39
CA ASP A 236 -29.26 -16.23 2.51
C ASP A 236 -28.48 -17.08 3.52
N ILE A 237 -27.22 -16.70 3.80
CA ILE A 237 -26.34 -17.39 4.77
C ILE A 237 -26.31 -16.56 6.07
N ASP A 238 -26.61 -17.23 7.20
CA ASP A 238 -26.43 -16.62 8.52
C ASP A 238 -24.94 -16.54 8.87
N PRO A 239 -24.37 -15.33 9.13
CA PRO A 239 -22.98 -15.16 9.52
C PRO A 239 -22.56 -15.99 10.74
N SER A 240 -23.47 -16.26 11.68
CA SER A 240 -23.20 -17.02 12.90
C SER A 240 -22.91 -18.50 12.65
N THR A 241 -23.29 -19.03 11.49
CA THR A 241 -23.06 -20.42 11.09
C THR A 241 -21.66 -20.64 10.49
N LEU A 242 -20.94 -19.57 10.19
CA LEU A 242 -19.61 -19.68 9.62
C LEU A 242 -18.56 -19.98 10.70
N PRO A 243 -17.59 -20.86 10.41
CA PRO A 243 -16.50 -21.12 11.36
C PRO A 243 -15.66 -19.85 11.57
N SER A 244 -15.28 -19.62 12.83
CA SER A 244 -14.30 -18.58 13.17
C SER A 244 -12.90 -19.12 12.92
N THR A 245 -12.36 -18.89 11.73
CA THR A 245 -10.99 -19.28 11.37
C THR A 245 -10.06 -18.08 11.48
N GLN A 246 -8.81 -18.32 11.85
CA GLN A 246 -7.77 -17.30 11.82
C GLN A 246 -7.29 -17.11 10.37
N ASP A 247 -7.29 -15.88 9.87
CA ASP A 247 -6.65 -15.56 8.60
C ASP A 247 -5.12 -15.71 8.73
N ILE A 248 -4.49 -16.27 7.71
CA ILE A 248 -3.03 -16.45 7.63
C ILE A 248 -2.54 -15.68 6.43
N VAL A 249 -1.73 -14.65 6.69
CA VAL A 249 -1.34 -13.65 5.70
C VAL A 249 0.13 -13.76 5.37
N LEU A 250 0.46 -13.87 4.08
CA LEU A 250 1.85 -13.80 3.62
C LEU A 250 2.26 -12.33 3.40
N ALA A 251 3.20 -11.84 4.21
CA ALA A 251 3.70 -10.47 4.16
C ALA A 251 4.93 -10.36 3.25
N THR A 252 4.70 -10.18 1.94
CA THR A 252 5.76 -9.96 0.95
C THR A 252 6.08 -8.50 0.70
N SER A 253 5.15 -7.59 1.02
CA SER A 253 5.35 -6.14 0.87
C SER A 253 6.31 -5.60 1.94
N PRO A 254 7.22 -4.66 1.58
CA PRO A 254 8.16 -4.08 2.55
C PRO A 254 7.44 -3.30 3.67
N LEU A 255 7.86 -3.50 4.93
CA LEU A 255 7.27 -2.83 6.09
C LEU A 255 7.51 -1.32 6.12
N PHE A 256 8.54 -0.82 5.46
CA PHE A 256 8.78 0.61 5.29
C PHE A 256 7.82 1.29 4.28
N HIS A 257 6.85 0.58 3.74
CA HIS A 257 5.87 1.07 2.77
C HIS A 257 4.45 0.93 3.29
N ILE A 258 3.54 1.78 2.79
CA ILE A 258 2.11 1.76 3.18
C ILE A 258 1.44 0.40 2.93
N SER A 259 1.86 -0.35 1.91
CA SER A 259 1.37 -1.69 1.62
C SER A 259 1.90 -2.77 2.57
N GLY A 260 3.03 -2.54 3.23
CA GLY A 260 3.64 -3.50 4.16
C GLY A 260 3.13 -3.35 5.58
N LEU A 261 3.52 -2.27 6.29
CA LEU A 261 3.14 -2.10 7.68
C LEU A 261 1.63 -1.83 7.84
N PRO A 262 1.04 -0.74 7.33
CA PRO A 262 -0.37 -0.47 7.58
C PRO A 262 -1.30 -1.53 6.96
N ALA A 263 -1.15 -1.83 5.68
CA ALA A 263 -2.05 -2.73 4.96
C ALA A 263 -1.70 -4.23 5.15
N GLY A 264 -0.42 -4.57 5.24
CA GLY A 264 0.03 -5.95 5.39
C GLY A 264 0.00 -6.47 6.83
N VAL A 265 0.30 -5.62 7.81
CA VAL A 265 0.43 -6.01 9.22
C VAL A 265 -0.70 -5.44 10.07
N LEU A 266 -0.79 -4.11 10.25
CA LEU A 266 -1.72 -3.52 11.22
C LEU A 266 -3.19 -3.88 10.94
N MET A 267 -3.63 -3.75 9.70
CA MET A 267 -5.00 -4.08 9.28
C MET A 267 -5.33 -5.56 9.53
N ASN A 268 -4.41 -6.47 9.22
CA ASN A 268 -4.65 -7.90 9.39
C ASN A 268 -4.61 -8.32 10.87
N MET A 269 -3.71 -7.74 11.66
CA MET A 269 -3.66 -7.96 13.10
C MET A 269 -4.91 -7.46 13.82
N ALA A 270 -5.54 -6.37 13.33
CA ALA A 270 -6.82 -5.89 13.85
C ALA A 270 -7.98 -6.90 13.65
N ASN A 271 -7.78 -7.92 12.81
CA ASN A 271 -8.70 -9.04 12.62
C ASN A 271 -8.20 -10.36 13.26
N GLY A 272 -7.16 -10.32 14.07
CA GLY A 272 -6.59 -11.49 14.73
C GLY A 272 -5.83 -12.43 13.79
N ALA A 273 -5.33 -11.92 12.65
CA ALA A 273 -4.59 -12.73 11.68
C ALA A 273 -3.20 -13.13 12.18
N LYS A 274 -2.67 -14.19 11.58
CA LYS A 274 -1.27 -14.61 11.67
C LYS A 274 -0.51 -14.08 10.46
N ILE A 275 0.58 -13.36 10.69
CA ILE A 275 1.43 -12.77 9.66
C ILE A 275 2.66 -13.64 9.46
N ILE A 276 2.84 -14.16 8.27
CA ILE A 276 4.00 -14.97 7.90
C ILE A 276 4.98 -14.08 7.14
N PHE A 277 6.16 -13.90 7.71
CA PHE A 277 7.30 -13.26 7.04
C PHE A 277 8.15 -14.31 6.33
N ARG A 278 8.87 -13.86 5.32
CA ARG A 278 9.87 -14.66 4.63
C ARG A 278 11.24 -14.00 4.69
N SER A 279 12.28 -14.82 4.70
CA SER A 279 13.66 -14.36 4.68
C SER A 279 14.18 -14.16 3.25
N GLY A 280 15.12 -13.25 3.08
CA GLY A 280 15.84 -13.07 1.82
C GLY A 280 15.06 -12.36 0.72
N ARG A 281 15.60 -12.43 -0.50
CA ARG A 281 14.99 -11.87 -1.72
C ARG A 281 13.71 -12.61 -2.09
N PHE A 282 12.83 -11.94 -2.85
CA PHE A 282 11.61 -12.58 -3.34
C PHE A 282 11.95 -13.81 -4.21
N ASP A 283 11.45 -14.96 -3.76
CA ASP A 283 11.63 -16.25 -4.42
C ASP A 283 10.26 -16.92 -4.59
N PRO A 284 9.80 -17.14 -5.84
CA PRO A 284 8.52 -17.80 -6.10
C PRO A 284 8.41 -19.20 -5.50
N ALA A 285 9.50 -20.00 -5.51
CA ALA A 285 9.51 -21.33 -4.93
C ALA A 285 9.27 -21.30 -3.41
N ASP A 286 9.90 -20.35 -2.72
CA ASP A 286 9.71 -20.16 -1.28
C ASP A 286 8.29 -19.67 -0.95
N VAL A 287 7.70 -18.78 -1.77
CA VAL A 287 6.31 -18.37 -1.64
C VAL A 287 5.37 -19.56 -1.74
N LEU A 288 5.51 -20.39 -2.76
CA LEU A 288 4.70 -21.61 -2.95
C LEU A 288 4.85 -22.59 -1.78
N ARG A 289 6.08 -22.79 -1.31
CA ARG A 289 6.38 -23.62 -0.13
C ARG A 289 5.71 -23.09 1.15
N LEU A 290 5.72 -21.76 1.36
CA LEU A 290 5.08 -21.14 2.52
C LEU A 290 3.54 -21.21 2.43
N ILE A 291 2.97 -21.02 1.24
CA ILE A 291 1.51 -21.18 1.04
C ILE A 291 1.08 -22.56 1.49
N GLU A 292 1.75 -23.60 1.03
CA GLU A 292 1.45 -24.99 1.39
C GLU A 292 1.73 -25.28 2.89
N LYS A 293 2.95 -24.94 3.38
CA LYS A 293 3.39 -25.25 4.75
C LYS A 293 2.51 -24.56 5.82
N GLU A 294 2.29 -23.25 5.66
CA GLU A 294 1.60 -22.43 6.65
C GLU A 294 0.10 -22.31 6.38
N GLN A 295 -0.41 -22.93 5.29
CA GLN A 295 -1.81 -22.84 4.85
C GLN A 295 -2.27 -21.40 4.71
N ILE A 296 -1.47 -20.60 3.96
CA ILE A 296 -1.74 -19.18 3.73
C ILE A 296 -3.13 -18.98 3.12
N THR A 297 -3.94 -18.12 3.74
CA THR A 297 -5.30 -17.79 3.25
C THR A 297 -5.33 -16.52 2.41
N ASN A 298 -4.42 -15.57 2.70
CA ASN A 298 -4.40 -14.24 2.10
C ASN A 298 -3.01 -13.89 1.62
N TRP A 299 -2.92 -13.39 0.39
CA TRP A 299 -1.67 -12.86 -0.15
C TRP A 299 -1.92 -11.62 -1.00
N THR A 300 -1.19 -10.53 -0.72
CA THR A 300 -1.14 -9.36 -1.60
C THR A 300 0.11 -9.44 -2.46
N ALA A 301 -0.08 -9.80 -3.72
CA ALA A 301 0.96 -9.89 -4.72
C ALA A 301 1.19 -8.51 -5.37
N ILE A 302 2.31 -7.85 -5.04
CA ILE A 302 2.64 -6.54 -5.56
C ILE A 302 3.47 -6.66 -6.83
N GLY A 303 3.16 -5.87 -7.85
CA GLY A 303 3.90 -5.82 -9.10
C GLY A 303 3.90 -7.16 -9.83
N ASP A 304 5.09 -7.70 -10.11
CA ASP A 304 5.31 -8.96 -10.84
C ASP A 304 5.32 -10.22 -9.96
N MET A 305 5.12 -10.09 -8.65
CA MET A 305 5.18 -11.23 -7.72
C MET A 305 4.16 -12.32 -8.09
N GLY A 306 2.91 -11.92 -8.39
CA GLY A 306 1.86 -12.85 -8.80
C GLY A 306 2.21 -13.63 -10.08
N PRO A 307 2.50 -12.94 -11.18
CA PRO A 307 2.96 -13.57 -12.43
C PRO A 307 4.13 -14.52 -12.24
N ARG A 308 5.14 -14.14 -11.48
CA ARG A 308 6.33 -14.97 -11.22
C ARG A 308 6.01 -16.25 -10.46
N VAL A 309 5.08 -16.18 -9.48
CA VAL A 309 4.63 -17.37 -8.74
C VAL A 309 3.80 -18.28 -9.63
N MET A 310 2.86 -17.73 -10.40
CA MET A 310 2.02 -18.52 -11.32
C MET A 310 2.81 -19.20 -12.44
N ALA A 311 3.89 -18.57 -12.93
CA ALA A 311 4.76 -19.11 -13.98
C ALA A 311 5.83 -20.07 -13.46
N HIS A 312 5.97 -20.27 -12.13
CA HIS A 312 7.03 -21.09 -11.57
C HIS A 312 6.80 -22.60 -11.84
N SER A 313 7.86 -23.34 -12.16
CA SER A 313 7.79 -24.78 -12.47
C SER A 313 7.15 -25.63 -11.36
N ASP A 314 7.32 -25.23 -10.11
CA ASP A 314 6.78 -25.95 -8.95
C ASP A 314 5.29 -25.66 -8.70
N PHE A 315 4.68 -24.69 -9.40
CA PHE A 315 3.31 -24.28 -9.16
C PHE A 315 2.34 -25.47 -9.19
N ALA A 316 2.43 -26.29 -10.23
CA ALA A 316 1.54 -27.45 -10.41
C ALA A 316 1.72 -28.57 -9.36
N SER A 317 2.86 -28.58 -8.65
CA SER A 317 3.20 -29.60 -7.65
C SER A 317 2.90 -29.17 -6.21
N ARG A 318 2.52 -27.89 -6.00
CA ARG A 318 2.25 -27.33 -4.67
C ARG A 318 0.75 -27.17 -4.43
N ASP A 319 0.34 -27.42 -3.21
CA ASP A 319 -1.04 -27.16 -2.76
C ASP A 319 -1.22 -25.66 -2.43
N THR A 320 -1.97 -24.97 -3.28
CA THR A 320 -2.37 -23.57 -3.09
C THR A 320 -3.84 -23.40 -2.73
N SER A 321 -4.56 -24.47 -2.41
CA SER A 321 -6.01 -24.48 -2.17
C SER A 321 -6.43 -23.68 -0.94
N SER A 322 -5.51 -23.42 0.01
CA SER A 322 -5.73 -22.57 1.18
C SER A 322 -5.91 -21.09 0.84
N LEU A 323 -5.38 -20.62 -0.31
CA LEU A 323 -5.49 -19.24 -0.75
C LEU A 323 -6.93 -18.90 -1.16
N THR A 324 -7.63 -18.17 -0.29
CA THR A 324 -9.01 -17.70 -0.52
C THR A 324 -9.07 -16.24 -0.92
N ARG A 325 -7.97 -15.49 -0.75
CA ARG A 325 -7.85 -14.07 -1.15
C ARG A 325 -6.49 -13.80 -1.77
N VAL A 326 -6.49 -13.35 -3.00
CA VAL A 326 -5.33 -12.81 -3.69
C VAL A 326 -5.68 -11.42 -4.18
N SER A 327 -4.93 -10.43 -3.71
CA SER A 327 -5.08 -9.04 -4.12
C SER A 327 -3.80 -8.52 -4.78
N SER A 328 -3.94 -7.48 -5.57
CA SER A 328 -2.82 -6.75 -6.17
C SER A 328 -2.81 -5.32 -5.65
N GLY A 329 -1.63 -4.74 -5.56
CA GLY A 329 -1.44 -3.37 -5.11
C GLY A 329 -0.31 -2.67 -5.86
N GLY A 330 -0.30 -1.32 -5.81
CA GLY A 330 0.74 -0.50 -6.42
C GLY A 330 0.55 -0.20 -7.90
N ALA A 331 -0.27 -0.97 -8.63
CA ALA A 331 -0.65 -0.74 -10.02
C ALA A 331 -2.09 -1.19 -10.26
N HIS A 332 -2.68 -0.78 -11.39
CA HIS A 332 -3.98 -1.27 -11.83
C HIS A 332 -3.89 -2.78 -12.12
N LEU A 333 -4.93 -3.51 -11.73
CA LEU A 333 -5.06 -4.94 -11.98
C LEU A 333 -5.80 -5.18 -13.30
N SER A 334 -5.06 -5.42 -14.38
CA SER A 334 -5.63 -5.64 -15.73
C SER A 334 -6.61 -6.83 -15.76
N GLU A 335 -7.55 -6.82 -16.71
CA GLU A 335 -8.51 -7.92 -16.90
C GLU A 335 -7.80 -9.25 -17.15
N ASN A 336 -6.70 -9.24 -17.90
CA ASN A 336 -5.89 -10.43 -18.13
C ASN A 336 -5.33 -10.98 -16.82
N MET A 337 -4.82 -10.12 -15.94
CA MET A 337 -4.31 -10.55 -14.63
C MET A 337 -5.41 -11.08 -13.73
N GLN A 338 -6.61 -10.45 -13.74
CA GLN A 338 -7.79 -10.96 -13.00
C GLN A 338 -8.16 -12.37 -13.46
N ARG A 339 -8.12 -12.61 -14.79
CA ARG A 339 -8.38 -13.94 -15.37
C ARG A 339 -7.31 -14.94 -14.93
N LEU A 340 -6.02 -14.60 -15.03
CA LEU A 340 -4.91 -15.46 -14.61
C LEU A 340 -4.99 -15.84 -13.14
N ILE A 341 -5.28 -14.87 -12.25
CA ILE A 341 -5.47 -15.13 -10.82
C ILE A 341 -6.65 -16.10 -10.62
N SER A 342 -7.76 -15.90 -11.33
CA SER A 342 -8.94 -16.77 -11.21
C SER A 342 -8.68 -18.20 -11.69
N GLU A 343 -7.85 -18.37 -12.70
CA GLU A 343 -7.48 -19.68 -13.26
C GLU A 343 -6.49 -20.43 -12.34
N HIS A 344 -5.48 -19.73 -11.79
CA HIS A 344 -4.45 -20.35 -10.97
C HIS A 344 -4.87 -20.50 -9.50
N PHE A 345 -5.68 -19.58 -8.99
CA PHE A 345 -6.17 -19.57 -7.60
C PHE A 345 -7.72 -19.56 -7.58
N PRO A 346 -8.38 -20.65 -7.98
CA PRO A 346 -9.84 -20.69 -8.14
C PRO A 346 -10.60 -20.38 -6.86
N GLN A 347 -10.02 -20.67 -5.66
CA GLN A 347 -10.61 -20.35 -4.37
C GLN A 347 -10.64 -18.84 -4.11
N ALA A 348 -9.72 -18.07 -4.71
CA ALA A 348 -9.64 -16.62 -4.58
C ALA A 348 -10.43 -15.86 -5.66
N ALA A 349 -10.97 -16.54 -6.69
CA ALA A 349 -11.62 -15.90 -7.84
C ALA A 349 -12.79 -14.96 -7.49
N GLY A 350 -13.50 -15.24 -6.38
CA GLY A 350 -14.59 -14.41 -5.86
C GLY A 350 -14.14 -13.20 -5.02
N ALA A 351 -12.87 -13.15 -4.63
CA ALA A 351 -12.32 -12.15 -3.71
C ALA A 351 -11.24 -11.27 -4.34
N ILE A 352 -11.16 -11.26 -5.68
CA ILE A 352 -10.26 -10.36 -6.41
C ILE A 352 -10.76 -8.93 -6.28
N GLY A 353 -9.86 -8.02 -5.94
CA GLY A 353 -10.18 -6.60 -5.79
C GLY A 353 -8.94 -5.73 -5.88
N GLN A 354 -9.18 -4.45 -6.03
CA GLN A 354 -8.14 -3.43 -5.98
C GLN A 354 -8.56 -2.22 -5.17
N GLY A 355 -7.56 -1.44 -4.73
CA GLY A 355 -7.76 -0.16 -4.07
C GLY A 355 -6.78 0.88 -4.60
N TYR A 356 -7.16 2.14 -4.50
CA TYR A 356 -6.33 3.28 -4.86
C TYR A 356 -6.07 4.16 -3.66
N GLY A 357 -4.88 4.71 -3.58
CA GLY A 357 -4.41 5.63 -2.54
C GLY A 357 -2.89 5.79 -2.55
N SER A 358 -2.38 6.54 -1.61
CA SER A 358 -0.95 6.88 -1.49
C SER A 358 -0.50 6.85 -0.02
N SER A 359 0.80 7.05 0.22
CA SER A 359 1.32 7.24 1.58
C SER A 359 0.75 8.50 2.23
N GLU A 360 0.52 9.55 1.45
CA GLU A 360 -0.01 10.84 1.88
C GLU A 360 -1.49 10.75 2.31
N SER A 361 -2.27 9.86 1.69
CA SER A 361 -3.65 9.56 2.09
C SER A 361 -3.75 8.51 3.19
N CYS A 362 -2.61 8.04 3.71
CA CYS A 362 -2.50 6.91 4.64
C CYS A 362 -3.13 5.63 4.09
N GLY A 363 -2.89 5.32 2.79
CA GLY A 363 -3.35 4.08 2.16
C GLY A 363 -4.58 4.23 1.28
N VAL A 364 -5.45 3.24 1.33
CA VAL A 364 -6.55 3.06 0.38
C VAL A 364 -7.68 4.04 0.64
N ILE A 365 -7.99 4.89 -0.35
CA ILE A 365 -9.10 5.86 -0.32
C ILE A 365 -10.32 5.38 -1.11
N THR A 366 -10.12 4.52 -2.11
CA THR A 366 -11.20 3.84 -2.82
C THR A 366 -10.96 2.35 -2.90
N SER A 367 -12.01 1.58 -3.07
CA SER A 367 -11.91 0.12 -3.17
C SER A 367 -13.03 -0.44 -4.05
N ILE A 368 -12.66 -1.43 -4.87
CA ILE A 368 -13.59 -2.21 -5.67
C ILE A 368 -13.23 -3.70 -5.56
N GLY A 369 -14.23 -4.58 -5.69
CA GLY A 369 -14.00 -6.02 -5.67
C GLY A 369 -15.24 -6.81 -6.02
N GLY A 370 -15.09 -8.12 -6.21
CA GLY A 370 -16.18 -9.03 -6.51
C GLY A 370 -16.93 -8.69 -7.81
N GLN A 371 -18.27 -8.69 -7.78
CA GLN A 371 -19.09 -8.45 -8.97
C GLN A 371 -18.96 -7.02 -9.51
N ASP A 372 -18.83 -6.01 -8.63
CA ASP A 372 -18.63 -4.62 -9.07
C ASP A 372 -17.35 -4.47 -9.89
N PHE A 373 -16.27 -5.16 -9.48
CA PHE A 373 -15.02 -5.12 -10.23
C PHE A 373 -15.13 -5.80 -11.59
N LYS A 374 -15.91 -6.88 -11.71
CA LYS A 374 -16.19 -7.52 -13.00
C LYS A 374 -17.02 -6.63 -13.93
N ASN A 375 -17.95 -5.85 -13.37
CA ASN A 375 -18.78 -4.94 -14.13
C ASN A 375 -18.03 -3.64 -14.54
N HIS A 376 -17.04 -3.23 -13.74
CA HIS A 376 -16.27 -2.01 -13.92
C HIS A 376 -14.76 -2.27 -13.76
N PRO A 377 -14.15 -3.06 -14.64
CA PRO A 377 -12.78 -3.56 -14.48
C PRO A 377 -11.71 -2.47 -14.51
N SER A 378 -11.98 -1.30 -15.12
CA SER A 378 -11.10 -0.15 -15.18
C SER A 378 -11.31 0.85 -14.03
N SER A 379 -12.31 0.65 -13.15
CA SER A 379 -12.58 1.55 -12.03
C SER A 379 -11.67 1.27 -10.84
N ALA A 380 -11.21 2.34 -10.17
CA ALA A 380 -10.57 2.25 -8.85
C ALA A 380 -11.58 2.08 -7.69
N GLY A 381 -12.88 2.12 -7.98
CA GLY A 381 -13.96 1.88 -7.03
C GLY A 381 -14.56 3.10 -6.38
N ARG A 382 -15.31 2.86 -5.31
CA ARG A 382 -16.00 3.90 -4.53
C ARG A 382 -15.13 4.35 -3.36
N ALA A 383 -15.36 5.61 -2.92
CA ALA A 383 -14.71 6.13 -1.73
C ALA A 383 -14.99 5.24 -0.50
N CYS A 384 -13.93 4.96 0.25
CA CYS A 384 -14.02 4.31 1.56
C CYS A 384 -14.67 5.27 2.57
N LEU A 385 -15.29 4.72 3.61
CA LEU A 385 -15.92 5.51 4.67
C LEU A 385 -14.89 6.43 5.35
N GLY A 386 -15.24 7.70 5.51
CA GLY A 386 -14.34 8.73 6.05
C GLY A 386 -13.51 9.47 5.00
N TYR A 387 -13.66 9.14 3.71
CA TYR A 387 -13.01 9.83 2.60
C TYR A 387 -14.04 10.51 1.68
N LYS A 388 -13.78 11.77 1.33
CA LYS A 388 -14.51 12.52 0.31
C LYS A 388 -13.58 12.75 -0.87
N ILE A 389 -14.05 12.47 -2.08
CA ILE A 389 -13.29 12.65 -3.33
C ILE A 389 -13.96 13.72 -4.16
N GLU A 390 -13.17 14.63 -4.71
CA GLU A 390 -13.59 15.65 -5.67
C GLU A 390 -12.61 15.66 -6.84
N ILE A 391 -13.13 15.91 -8.04
CA ILE A 391 -12.34 16.15 -9.23
C ILE A 391 -12.32 17.65 -9.47
N ARG A 392 -11.13 18.24 -9.66
CA ARG A 392 -10.97 19.69 -9.77
C ARG A 392 -10.15 20.07 -11.00
N ASP A 393 -10.47 21.25 -11.56
CA ASP A 393 -9.69 21.84 -12.65
C ASP A 393 -8.39 22.51 -12.15
N ALA A 394 -7.61 23.10 -13.08
CA ALA A 394 -6.37 23.79 -12.78
C ALA A 394 -6.55 25.03 -11.88
N GLU A 395 -7.72 25.65 -11.92
CA GLU A 395 -8.13 26.77 -11.09
C GLU A 395 -8.70 26.32 -9.72
N ASN A 396 -8.68 24.99 -9.45
CA ASN A 396 -9.17 24.37 -8.22
C ASN A 396 -10.71 24.44 -8.03
N ASN A 397 -11.48 24.59 -9.12
CA ASN A 397 -12.94 24.49 -9.09
C ASN A 397 -13.38 23.03 -9.17
N LEU A 398 -14.49 22.72 -8.49
CA LEU A 398 -15.13 21.40 -8.58
C LEU A 398 -15.70 21.16 -9.97
N LEU A 399 -15.32 20.03 -10.59
CA LEU A 399 -15.84 19.60 -11.88
C LEU A 399 -17.10 18.72 -11.74
N PRO A 400 -18.02 18.79 -12.72
CA PRO A 400 -19.16 17.89 -12.80
C PRO A 400 -18.77 16.41 -12.93
N ASP A 401 -19.71 15.52 -12.59
CA ASP A 401 -19.56 14.07 -12.80
C ASP A 401 -19.30 13.75 -14.28
N GLY A 402 -18.31 12.92 -14.55
CA GLY A 402 -17.84 12.54 -15.88
C GLY A 402 -16.74 13.42 -16.47
N GLU A 403 -16.49 14.61 -15.95
CA GLU A 403 -15.39 15.46 -16.39
C GLU A 403 -14.06 15.08 -15.76
N GLU A 404 -12.97 15.29 -16.49
CA GLU A 404 -11.62 14.91 -16.08
C GLU A 404 -10.88 16.08 -15.44
N GLY A 405 -10.19 15.80 -14.33
CA GLY A 405 -9.37 16.77 -13.60
C GLY A 405 -8.50 16.11 -12.55
N GLU A 406 -7.84 16.92 -11.72
CA GLU A 406 -7.02 16.42 -10.64
C GLU A 406 -7.87 15.84 -9.51
N ILE A 407 -7.47 14.66 -9.00
CA ILE A 407 -8.13 13.97 -7.90
C ILE A 407 -7.75 14.64 -6.58
N HIS A 408 -8.72 15.15 -5.87
CA HIS A 408 -8.57 15.72 -4.53
C HIS A 408 -9.32 14.88 -3.50
N VAL A 409 -8.71 14.69 -2.34
CA VAL A 409 -9.25 13.85 -1.26
C VAL A 409 -9.29 14.63 0.03
N LYS A 410 -10.41 14.57 0.75
CA LYS A 410 -10.56 15.13 2.09
C LYS A 410 -10.87 14.03 3.10
N SER A 411 -10.07 13.94 4.16
CA SER A 411 -10.24 12.95 5.23
C SER A 411 -9.56 13.39 6.52
N ALA A 412 -10.05 12.86 7.63
CA ALA A 412 -9.38 12.95 8.94
C ALA A 412 -8.08 12.12 9.00
N TYR A 413 -7.87 11.23 8.03
CA TYR A 413 -6.84 10.19 8.06
C TYR A 413 -5.64 10.49 7.15
N SER A 414 -5.68 11.57 6.38
CA SER A 414 -4.56 12.00 5.53
C SER A 414 -3.37 12.47 6.38
N MET A 415 -2.17 12.43 5.80
CA MET A 415 -0.92 12.85 6.45
C MET A 415 -1.05 14.20 7.16
N LEU A 416 -0.27 14.39 8.21
CA LEU A 416 -0.16 15.68 8.89
C LEU A 416 0.56 16.71 8.01
N LYS A 417 1.69 16.30 7.43
CA LYS A 417 2.57 17.13 6.56
C LYS A 417 3.67 16.26 5.97
N TYR A 418 4.46 16.81 5.07
CA TYR A 418 5.79 16.29 4.79
C TYR A 418 6.77 16.76 5.87
N TRP A 419 7.51 15.83 6.47
CA TRP A 419 8.51 16.12 7.51
C TRP A 419 9.60 17.02 6.96
N GLY A 420 9.88 18.14 7.67
CA GLY A 420 10.92 19.08 7.27
C GLY A 420 10.72 19.79 5.92
N ASN A 421 9.52 19.68 5.28
CA ASN A 421 9.28 20.24 3.96
C ASN A 421 7.94 20.99 3.87
N PRO A 422 7.87 22.24 4.36
CA PRO A 422 6.66 23.04 4.38
C PRO A 422 6.16 23.43 2.98
N GLU A 423 7.07 23.63 2.02
CA GLU A 423 6.74 23.96 0.63
C GLU A 423 5.97 22.82 -0.03
N ALA A 424 6.53 21.61 -0.04
CA ALA A 424 5.84 20.44 -0.58
C ALA A 424 4.54 20.14 0.19
N THR A 425 4.48 20.43 1.49
CA THR A 425 3.24 20.28 2.27
C THR A 425 2.15 21.19 1.74
N THR A 426 2.45 22.46 1.50
CA THR A 426 1.47 23.44 0.98
C THR A 426 1.04 23.13 -0.46
N GLU A 427 1.96 22.61 -1.27
CA GLU A 427 1.66 22.16 -2.64
C GLU A 427 0.69 20.97 -2.67
N THR A 428 0.80 20.05 -1.71
CA THR A 428 0.04 18.80 -1.70
C THR A 428 -1.20 18.87 -0.81
N LEU A 429 -1.07 19.42 0.41
CA LEU A 429 -2.17 19.57 1.38
C LEU A 429 -2.72 20.99 1.30
N LYS A 430 -3.85 21.14 0.60
CA LYS A 430 -4.53 22.41 0.37
C LYS A 430 -5.39 22.84 1.57
N SER A 431 -5.88 24.08 1.53
CA SER A 431 -6.83 24.62 2.49
C SER A 431 -8.01 23.66 2.71
N GLY A 432 -8.50 23.57 3.96
CA GLY A 432 -9.59 22.66 4.33
C GLY A 432 -9.17 21.19 4.36
N ARG A 433 -7.87 20.89 4.47
CA ARG A 433 -7.27 19.55 4.48
C ARG A 433 -7.58 18.73 3.21
N TRP A 434 -7.72 19.40 2.08
CA TRP A 434 -7.79 18.72 0.79
C TRP A 434 -6.42 18.29 0.33
N LEU A 435 -6.23 16.98 0.13
CA LEU A 435 -5.02 16.37 -0.39
C LEU A 435 -5.11 16.29 -1.92
N ALA A 436 -4.27 17.02 -2.63
CA ALA A 436 -4.09 16.90 -4.06
C ALA A 436 -3.25 15.64 -4.34
N MET A 437 -3.84 14.65 -5.03
CA MET A 437 -3.20 13.34 -5.24
C MET A 437 -2.12 13.36 -6.32
N GLY A 438 -2.12 14.38 -7.18
CA GLY A 438 -1.25 14.47 -8.35
C GLY A 438 -1.60 13.44 -9.44
N ASP A 439 -2.76 12.83 -9.35
CA ASP A 439 -3.31 11.91 -10.33
C ASP A 439 -4.53 12.56 -11.01
N ILE A 440 -4.70 12.30 -12.31
CA ILE A 440 -5.83 12.77 -13.11
C ILE A 440 -6.86 11.66 -13.24
N GLY A 441 -8.12 12.01 -13.06
CA GLY A 441 -9.21 11.05 -13.16
C GLY A 441 -10.57 11.71 -13.27
N LYS A 442 -11.62 10.91 -13.18
CA LYS A 442 -13.02 11.36 -13.18
C LYS A 442 -13.87 10.51 -12.26
N MET A 443 -14.95 11.10 -11.75
CA MET A 443 -16.03 10.36 -11.09
C MET A 443 -17.12 10.04 -12.10
N VAL A 444 -17.66 8.83 -12.08
CA VAL A 444 -18.86 8.45 -12.85
C VAL A 444 -19.72 7.58 -11.95
N ASP A 445 -20.94 8.01 -11.67
CA ASP A 445 -21.90 7.30 -10.80
C ASP A 445 -21.30 6.93 -9.41
N GLY A 446 -20.46 7.81 -8.87
CA GLY A 446 -19.77 7.64 -7.60
C GLY A 446 -18.61 6.64 -7.63
N MET A 447 -18.16 6.20 -8.80
CA MET A 447 -16.96 5.41 -9.01
C MET A 447 -15.83 6.26 -9.56
N LEU A 448 -14.62 6.07 -9.03
CA LEU A 448 -13.42 6.74 -9.49
C LEU A 448 -12.78 5.98 -10.65
N TYR A 449 -12.42 6.68 -11.70
CA TYR A 449 -11.63 6.20 -12.83
C TYR A 449 -10.36 7.04 -12.91
N ILE A 450 -9.20 6.39 -12.91
CA ILE A 450 -7.89 7.04 -12.91
C ILE A 450 -7.32 6.93 -14.30
N ASN A 451 -6.96 8.06 -14.91
CA ASN A 451 -6.47 8.10 -16.26
C ASN A 451 -4.94 8.13 -16.32
N SER A 452 -4.28 8.91 -15.45
CA SER A 452 -2.82 9.03 -15.43
C SER A 452 -2.34 9.79 -14.20
N ARG A 453 -1.02 9.83 -14.00
CA ARG A 453 -0.43 10.88 -13.17
C ARG A 453 -0.32 12.16 -13.98
N ALA A 454 -0.58 13.30 -13.36
CA ALA A 454 -0.46 14.60 -14.01
C ALA A 454 0.92 14.80 -14.67
N ARG A 455 2.00 14.32 -14.03
CA ARG A 455 3.38 14.39 -14.54
C ARG A 455 3.72 13.42 -15.66
N ASP A 456 2.97 12.32 -15.80
CA ASP A 456 3.21 11.29 -16.82
C ASP A 456 2.34 11.51 -18.05
N MET A 457 1.46 12.51 -18.02
CA MET A 457 0.60 12.91 -19.13
C MET A 457 1.46 13.41 -20.30
N ILE A 458 1.19 12.90 -21.49
CA ILE A 458 1.89 13.26 -22.72
C ILE A 458 1.08 14.35 -23.43
N ILE A 459 1.73 15.45 -23.78
CA ILE A 459 1.08 16.55 -24.52
C ILE A 459 1.55 16.51 -25.97
N LYS A 460 0.71 15.96 -26.85
CA LYS A 460 0.99 15.83 -28.28
C LYS A 460 0.10 16.77 -29.10
N SER A 461 0.68 17.77 -29.74
CA SER A 461 -0.04 18.76 -30.55
C SER A 461 -1.19 19.48 -29.83
N GLY A 462 -1.05 19.67 -28.50
CA GLY A 462 -2.08 20.28 -27.64
C GLY A 462 -3.12 19.31 -27.08
N GLU A 463 -3.07 18.03 -27.46
CA GLU A 463 -3.94 17.00 -26.94
C GLU A 463 -3.28 16.29 -25.74
N ASN A 464 -4.06 16.08 -24.68
CA ASN A 464 -3.65 15.32 -23.51
C ASN A 464 -3.79 13.82 -23.77
N ILE A 465 -2.69 13.09 -23.65
CA ILE A 465 -2.65 11.63 -23.82
C ILE A 465 -2.27 11.01 -22.49
N TYR A 466 -3.08 10.08 -22.04
CA TYR A 466 -2.87 9.36 -20.79
C TYR A 466 -2.21 8.01 -21.04
N PRO A 467 -0.95 7.80 -20.61
CA PRO A 467 -0.22 6.55 -20.82
C PRO A 467 -0.99 5.29 -20.44
N VAL A 468 -1.69 5.32 -19.32
CA VAL A 468 -2.43 4.17 -18.77
C VAL A 468 -3.49 3.64 -19.74
N GLU A 469 -4.17 4.49 -20.50
CA GLU A 469 -5.17 4.07 -21.49
C GLU A 469 -4.54 3.21 -22.60
N ILE A 470 -3.34 3.61 -23.05
CA ILE A 470 -2.59 2.90 -24.09
C ILE A 470 -1.96 1.64 -23.51
N GLU A 471 -1.41 1.72 -22.29
CA GLU A 471 -0.86 0.58 -21.56
C GLU A 471 -1.91 -0.52 -21.40
N HIS A 472 -3.12 -0.20 -20.94
CA HIS A 472 -4.22 -1.18 -20.81
C HIS A 472 -4.61 -1.81 -22.15
N ARG A 473 -4.65 -1.01 -23.23
CA ARG A 473 -4.97 -1.54 -24.56
C ARG A 473 -3.91 -2.53 -25.02
N LEU A 474 -2.64 -2.20 -24.84
CA LEU A 474 -1.51 -3.05 -25.25
C LEU A 474 -1.33 -4.28 -24.36
N GLU A 475 -1.56 -4.18 -23.05
CA GLU A 475 -1.54 -5.34 -22.13
C GLU A 475 -2.59 -6.41 -22.48
N SER A 476 -3.66 -6.04 -23.19
CA SER A 476 -4.64 -7.00 -23.69
C SER A 476 -4.20 -7.75 -24.96
N HIS A 477 -3.05 -7.39 -25.57
CA HIS A 477 -2.52 -8.08 -26.74
C HIS A 477 -1.83 -9.39 -26.34
N PRO A 478 -2.10 -10.54 -27.02
CA PRO A 478 -1.56 -11.85 -26.62
C PRO A 478 -0.03 -11.94 -26.64
N ASP A 479 0.64 -11.18 -27.50
CA ASP A 479 2.11 -11.16 -27.60
C ASP A 479 2.81 -10.23 -26.60
N ILE A 480 2.09 -9.42 -25.85
CA ILE A 480 2.65 -8.44 -24.91
C ILE A 480 2.48 -8.92 -23.48
N HIS A 481 3.59 -8.97 -22.73
CA HIS A 481 3.62 -9.31 -21.31
C HIS A 481 3.61 -8.06 -20.43
N GLU A 482 4.48 -7.07 -20.75
CA GLU A 482 4.54 -5.79 -20.07
C GLU A 482 4.68 -4.65 -21.07
N VAL A 483 4.17 -3.48 -20.72
CA VAL A 483 4.33 -2.27 -21.53
C VAL A 483 4.48 -1.03 -20.66
N ALA A 484 5.30 -0.09 -21.13
CA ALA A 484 5.37 1.24 -20.58
C ALA A 484 5.22 2.27 -21.71
N ILE A 485 4.37 3.26 -21.48
CA ILE A 485 4.14 4.37 -22.42
C ILE A 485 4.81 5.62 -21.88
N LEU A 486 5.58 6.28 -22.74
CA LEU A 486 6.37 7.47 -22.42
C LEU A 486 6.14 8.57 -23.47
N GLY A 487 6.22 9.83 -23.03
CA GLY A 487 6.38 10.97 -23.93
C GLY A 487 7.83 11.13 -24.32
N VAL A 488 8.09 11.32 -25.60
CA VAL A 488 9.40 11.70 -26.14
C VAL A 488 9.29 13.07 -26.80
N ASP A 489 10.26 13.94 -26.54
CA ASP A 489 10.21 15.32 -27.05
C ASP A 489 10.22 15.35 -28.57
N HIS A 490 9.37 16.21 -29.17
CA HIS A 490 9.27 16.43 -30.59
C HIS A 490 9.12 17.92 -30.90
N ILE A 491 9.98 18.45 -31.81
CA ILE A 491 10.11 19.88 -32.08
C ILE A 491 8.79 20.55 -32.48
N GLN A 492 7.95 19.88 -33.27
CA GLN A 492 6.70 20.46 -33.79
C GLN A 492 5.45 20.08 -33.01
N LYS A 493 5.46 18.92 -32.36
CA LYS A 493 4.27 18.36 -31.68
C LYS A 493 4.31 18.52 -30.15
N GLY A 494 5.40 19.07 -29.63
CA GLY A 494 5.68 19.05 -28.20
C GLY A 494 6.23 17.69 -27.78
N GLN A 495 5.37 16.67 -27.78
CA GLN A 495 5.76 15.27 -27.51
C GLN A 495 5.16 14.31 -28.54
N GLU A 496 5.76 13.12 -28.65
CA GLU A 496 5.24 11.94 -29.33
C GLU A 496 5.15 10.77 -28.38
N VAL A 497 4.32 9.79 -28.70
CA VAL A 497 4.06 8.63 -27.85
C VAL A 497 5.06 7.51 -28.19
N LYS A 498 5.80 7.03 -27.18
CA LYS A 498 6.69 5.88 -27.30
C LYS A 498 6.17 4.72 -26.45
N ALA A 499 6.06 3.53 -27.04
CA ALA A 499 5.76 2.28 -26.35
C ALA A 499 7.03 1.44 -26.21
N ILE A 500 7.33 1.03 -24.96
CA ILE A 500 8.38 0.04 -24.65
C ILE A 500 7.66 -1.23 -24.21
N VAL A 501 7.85 -2.33 -24.94
CA VAL A 501 7.15 -3.59 -24.72
C VAL A 501 8.10 -4.71 -24.33
N VAL A 502 7.68 -5.54 -23.38
CA VAL A 502 8.26 -6.83 -23.06
C VAL A 502 7.30 -7.90 -23.58
N LEU A 503 7.79 -8.85 -24.36
CA LEU A 503 6.95 -9.85 -25.01
C LEU A 503 6.56 -10.99 -24.06
N ALA A 504 5.37 -11.54 -24.27
CA ALA A 504 4.96 -12.79 -23.66
C ALA A 504 5.84 -13.97 -24.17
N PRO A 505 5.96 -15.07 -23.42
CA PRO A 505 6.69 -16.26 -23.88
C PRO A 505 6.16 -16.75 -25.24
N GLY A 506 7.04 -16.75 -26.26
CA GLY A 506 6.67 -17.12 -27.64
C GLY A 506 6.03 -16.00 -28.47
N GLY A 507 5.83 -14.82 -27.90
CA GLY A 507 5.33 -13.65 -28.60
C GLY A 507 6.30 -13.10 -29.65
N THR A 508 5.75 -12.35 -30.61
CA THR A 508 6.53 -11.77 -31.72
C THR A 508 6.47 -10.25 -31.67
N PHE A 509 7.63 -9.58 -31.74
CA PHE A 509 7.67 -8.12 -31.83
C PHE A 509 7.24 -7.66 -33.23
N ASN A 510 6.02 -7.15 -33.32
CA ASN A 510 5.44 -6.64 -34.57
C ASN A 510 4.76 -5.26 -34.34
N PRO A 511 5.54 -4.17 -34.46
CA PRO A 511 5.00 -2.80 -34.28
C PRO A 511 3.78 -2.48 -35.13
N GLN A 512 3.71 -3.03 -36.36
CA GLN A 512 2.57 -2.79 -37.24
C GLN A 512 1.29 -3.43 -36.69
N ALA A 513 1.37 -4.69 -36.23
CA ALA A 513 0.24 -5.36 -35.62
C ALA A 513 -0.21 -4.67 -34.31
N PHE A 514 0.75 -4.20 -33.50
CA PHE A 514 0.44 -3.46 -32.28
C PHE A 514 -0.21 -2.11 -32.55
N THR A 515 0.23 -1.42 -33.61
CA THR A 515 -0.38 -0.18 -34.10
C THR A 515 -1.81 -0.40 -34.55
N GLU A 516 -2.06 -1.43 -35.35
CA GLU A 516 -3.40 -1.80 -35.81
C GLU A 516 -4.30 -2.18 -34.60
N TRP A 517 -3.78 -2.94 -33.66
CA TRP A 517 -4.46 -3.28 -32.40
C TRP A 517 -4.88 -2.02 -31.62
N CYS A 518 -3.99 -1.04 -31.48
CA CYS A 518 -4.33 0.23 -30.84
C CYS A 518 -5.45 0.97 -31.59
N ARG A 519 -5.39 1.04 -32.91
CA ARG A 519 -6.36 1.75 -33.76
C ARG A 519 -7.78 1.22 -33.67
N GLU A 520 -7.97 -0.02 -33.28
CA GLU A 520 -9.31 -0.59 -33.12
C GLU A 520 -10.15 0.14 -32.06
N THR A 521 -9.52 0.71 -31.04
CA THR A 521 -10.20 1.29 -29.89
C THR A 521 -9.71 2.66 -29.47
N LEU A 522 -8.50 3.07 -29.88
CA LEU A 522 -7.90 4.34 -29.51
C LEU A 522 -7.98 5.35 -30.66
N ALA A 523 -8.12 6.63 -30.31
CA ALA A 523 -8.01 7.72 -31.27
C ALA A 523 -6.59 7.76 -31.87
N GLU A 524 -6.46 8.15 -33.15
CA GLU A 524 -5.21 8.11 -33.91
C GLU A 524 -4.06 8.86 -33.21
N TYR A 525 -4.33 10.00 -32.57
CA TYR A 525 -3.28 10.78 -31.88
C TYR A 525 -2.70 10.07 -30.65
N LYS A 526 -3.41 9.08 -30.07
CA LYS A 526 -2.97 8.25 -28.93
C LYS A 526 -2.14 7.05 -29.35
N VAL A 527 -2.20 6.66 -30.63
CA VAL A 527 -1.43 5.50 -31.13
C VAL A 527 0.07 5.80 -31.01
N PRO A 528 0.88 4.86 -30.48
CA PRO A 528 2.31 5.06 -30.35
C PRO A 528 3.00 5.38 -31.69
N ASP A 529 3.81 6.46 -31.68
CA ASP A 529 4.64 6.85 -32.83
C ASP A 529 5.95 6.03 -32.87
N HIS A 530 6.43 5.60 -31.68
CA HIS A 530 7.69 4.89 -31.53
C HIS A 530 7.48 3.59 -30.77
N TRP A 531 8.20 2.53 -31.19
CA TRP A 531 8.14 1.21 -30.59
C TRP A 531 9.54 0.72 -30.23
N GLU A 532 9.70 0.22 -29.03
CA GLU A 532 10.92 -0.41 -28.53
C GLU A 532 10.61 -1.78 -27.94
N HIS A 533 11.42 -2.77 -28.28
CA HIS A 533 11.37 -4.10 -27.67
C HIS A 533 12.45 -4.21 -26.61
N ARG A 534 12.05 -4.59 -25.40
CA ARG A 534 12.93 -4.88 -24.28
C ARG A 534 12.86 -6.35 -23.94
N ILE A 535 14.04 -6.97 -23.70
CA ILE A 535 14.16 -8.38 -23.32
C ILE A 535 13.99 -8.52 -21.80
N GLU A 536 14.64 -7.63 -21.03
CA GLU A 536 14.54 -7.61 -19.58
C GLU A 536 13.20 -7.05 -19.12
N PRO A 537 12.67 -7.51 -17.98
CA PRO A 537 11.48 -6.91 -17.36
C PRO A 537 11.61 -5.40 -17.19
N LEU A 538 10.47 -4.69 -17.13
CA LEU A 538 10.48 -3.26 -16.87
C LEU A 538 11.02 -2.97 -15.46
N PRO A 539 11.89 -1.95 -15.28
CA PRO A 539 12.43 -1.59 -13.98
C PRO A 539 11.31 -1.14 -13.04
N ARG A 540 11.33 -1.64 -11.80
CA ARG A 540 10.26 -1.40 -10.82
C ARG A 540 10.82 -0.93 -9.48
N THR A 541 10.03 -0.12 -8.80
CA THR A 541 10.27 0.23 -7.39
C THR A 541 10.02 -0.98 -6.49
N ALA A 542 10.48 -0.89 -5.23
CA ALA A 542 10.16 -1.84 -4.17
C ALA A 542 8.65 -2.15 -4.00
N SER A 543 7.80 -1.21 -4.37
CA SER A 543 6.35 -1.35 -4.37
C SER A 543 5.78 -1.86 -5.70
N GLY A 544 6.63 -2.33 -6.64
CA GLY A 544 6.23 -2.91 -7.92
C GLY A 544 5.83 -1.91 -9.01
N LYS A 545 5.95 -0.59 -8.78
CA LYS A 545 5.63 0.44 -9.79
C LYS A 545 6.74 0.54 -10.82
N VAL A 546 6.39 0.62 -12.11
CA VAL A 546 7.36 0.84 -13.19
C VAL A 546 8.06 2.19 -13.03
N ILE A 547 9.39 2.19 -13.12
CA ILE A 547 10.25 3.38 -13.04
C ILE A 547 10.41 3.94 -14.44
N LYS A 548 9.46 4.80 -14.86
CA LYS A 548 9.49 5.40 -16.23
C LYS A 548 10.73 6.26 -16.47
N GLY A 549 11.24 6.97 -15.47
CA GLY A 549 12.48 7.77 -15.59
C GLY A 549 13.73 6.95 -15.89
N GLY A 550 13.79 5.68 -15.46
CA GLY A 550 14.87 4.75 -15.84
C GLY A 550 14.80 4.27 -17.29
N LEU A 551 13.64 4.41 -17.94
CA LEU A 551 13.44 4.03 -19.35
C LEU A 551 13.73 5.17 -20.33
N THR A 552 13.78 6.42 -19.84
CA THR A 552 14.13 7.62 -20.66
C THR A 552 15.63 7.91 -20.66
N GLY A 553 16.42 7.19 -19.86
CA GLY A 553 17.86 7.44 -19.69
C GLY A 553 18.19 8.54 -18.67
N ASP A 554 17.19 9.09 -17.99
CA ASP A 554 17.36 10.12 -16.98
C ASP A 554 17.92 9.61 -15.65
N ARG A 555 17.97 8.27 -15.46
CA ARG A 555 18.54 7.58 -14.29
C ARG A 555 19.13 6.22 -14.67
N GLU A 556 20.24 5.85 -14.07
CA GLU A 556 20.80 4.50 -14.24
C GLU A 556 19.94 3.46 -13.47
N VAL A 557 19.63 2.35 -14.16
CA VAL A 557 18.80 1.25 -13.63
C VAL A 557 19.53 0.50 -12.50
N SER A 558 20.87 0.58 -12.47
CA SER A 558 21.75 -0.05 -11.46
C SER A 558 21.48 0.37 -10.01
N ASP A 559 20.76 1.48 -9.79
CA ASP A 559 20.46 1.98 -8.45
C ASP A 559 19.33 1.19 -7.74
N TYR A 560 18.72 0.21 -8.40
CA TYR A 560 17.53 -0.50 -7.92
C TYR A 560 17.64 -2.05 -7.96
N GLU A 561 18.74 -2.58 -8.45
CA GLU A 561 18.98 -4.04 -8.45
C GLU A 561 19.69 -4.47 -7.16
N ASP A 562 18.95 -5.19 -6.32
CA ASP A 562 19.47 -6.10 -5.31
C ASP A 562 18.59 -7.34 -5.11
#